data_bdfb62db24ceaaa0d9ea641d29b05073
#
_entry.id   bdfb62db24ceaaa0d9ea641d29b05073
#
_cell.length_a   1.000
_cell.length_b   1.000
_cell.length_c   1.000
_cell.angle_alpha   90.00
_cell.angle_beta   90.00
_cell.angle_gamma   90.00
#
_symmetry.space_group_name_H-M   'P 1'
#
loop_
_entity.id
_entity.type
_entity.pdbx_description
1 polymer ?
#
loop_
_entity_poly.entity_id
_entity_poly.type
_entity_poly.pdbx_seq_one_letter_code
_entity_poly.pdbx_strand_id
1 'polypeptide(L)'
;ESKTNHSFGYIHLRITPEKVLGCSNPIALFHANEPDVAELSDRLSVLFDGSPLLDIQFYLYRIDLCQDHIVENGNIVAEYIRLLKKGASDQWQIVNFGNEQDKHSCRRVNTRYQVTAYDKLYQLDNRNIQFEWFSKQRILRVEVALLSMGICHMSNKFHLSNDTWGMQLVHLAQHGGKIV
;
A
#
# COMPACT_ATOMS: atom_id res chain seq x y z
N GLU A 1 40.64 22.86 11.17
CA GLU A 1 39.28 22.93 10.63
C GLU A 1 38.70 21.52 10.62
N SER A 2 37.84 21.20 11.60
CA SER A 2 37.13 19.91 11.65
C SER A 2 36.00 19.94 10.65
N LYS A 3 36.09 19.12 9.61
CA LYS A 3 34.95 18.83 8.72
C LYS A 3 33.93 18.06 9.53
N THR A 4 32.89 18.73 10.01
CA THR A 4 31.70 18.08 10.55
C THR A 4 30.98 17.36 9.40
N ASN A 5 31.14 16.05 9.34
CA ASN A 5 30.31 15.22 8.47
C ASN A 5 28.88 15.24 9.04
N HIS A 6 28.04 16.09 8.50
CA HIS A 6 26.60 16.01 8.74
C HIS A 6 26.06 14.79 8.01
N SER A 7 25.91 13.67 8.70
CA SER A 7 25.14 12.54 8.18
C SER A 7 23.66 12.91 8.27
N PHE A 8 23.03 13.17 7.13
CA PHE A 8 21.59 13.31 7.07
C PHE A 8 20.96 11.92 7.26
N GLY A 9 20.33 11.71 8.42
CA GLY A 9 19.55 10.53 8.69
C GLY A 9 18.13 10.69 8.13
N TYR A 10 17.60 9.65 7.49
CA TYR A 10 16.19 9.60 7.10
C TYR A 10 15.43 8.72 8.09
N ILE A 11 14.27 9.19 8.53
CA ILE A 11 13.33 8.41 9.32
C ILE A 11 12.22 7.91 8.37
N HIS A 12 12.07 6.60 8.27
CA HIS A 12 10.97 6.01 7.52
C HIS A 12 9.79 5.76 8.46
N LEU A 13 8.70 6.49 8.24
CA LEU A 13 7.44 6.28 8.92
C LEU A 13 6.54 5.40 8.05
N ARG A 14 6.13 4.26 8.57
CA ARG A 14 5.10 3.42 7.96
C ARG A 14 3.81 3.53 8.75
N ILE A 15 2.78 4.00 8.10
CA ILE A 15 1.44 4.14 8.69
C ILE A 15 0.44 3.23 8.01
N THR A 16 -0.55 2.81 8.76
CA THR A 16 -1.77 2.16 8.28
C THR A 16 -2.89 3.14 8.58
N PRO A 17 -3.37 3.90 7.58
CA PRO A 17 -4.30 5.02 7.81
C PRO A 17 -5.54 4.60 8.60
N GLU A 18 -6.12 3.44 8.30
CA GLU A 18 -7.30 2.93 8.98
C GLU A 18 -7.08 2.79 10.49
N LYS A 19 -5.89 2.37 10.90
CA LYS A 19 -5.54 2.25 12.32
C LYS A 19 -5.35 3.59 12.99
N VAL A 20 -4.72 4.54 12.30
CA VAL A 20 -4.52 5.91 12.80
C VAL A 20 -5.88 6.58 13.00
N LEU A 21 -6.83 6.34 12.10
CA LEU A 21 -8.20 6.85 12.18
C LEU A 21 -9.11 6.05 13.14
N GLY A 22 -8.57 5.04 13.82
CA GLY A 22 -9.28 4.26 14.83
C GLY A 22 -10.20 3.17 14.28
N CYS A 23 -10.04 2.78 13.01
CA CYS A 23 -10.83 1.69 12.44
C CYS A 23 -10.34 0.33 12.97
N SER A 24 -11.21 -0.42 13.62
CA SER A 24 -10.92 -1.78 14.13
C SER A 24 -11.20 -2.90 13.12
N ASN A 25 -11.90 -2.60 12.03
CA ASN A 25 -12.24 -3.60 11.02
C ASN A 25 -11.00 -4.04 10.22
N PRO A 26 -10.56 -5.32 10.27
CA PRO A 26 -9.32 -5.78 9.65
C PRO A 26 -9.39 -5.86 8.11
N ILE A 27 -10.59 -5.74 7.53
CA ILE A 27 -10.77 -5.71 6.06
C ILE A 27 -11.05 -4.30 5.55
N ALA A 28 -11.24 -3.30 6.41
CA ALA A 28 -11.48 -1.93 5.96
C ALA A 28 -10.33 -1.42 5.07
N LEU A 29 -10.69 -0.58 4.14
CA LEU A 29 -9.77 0.15 3.28
C LEU A 29 -9.92 1.65 3.55
N PHE A 30 -8.80 2.34 3.61
CA PHE A 30 -8.77 3.79 3.67
C PHE A 30 -9.14 4.38 2.31
N HIS A 31 -10.12 5.27 2.32
CA HIS A 31 -10.48 6.03 1.13
C HIS A 31 -9.73 7.36 1.17
N ALA A 32 -8.74 7.53 0.30
CA ALA A 32 -7.94 8.75 0.24
C ALA A 32 -8.75 9.88 -0.44
N ASN A 33 -9.79 10.35 0.24
CA ASN A 33 -10.49 11.59 -0.08
C ASN A 33 -9.92 12.76 0.75
N GLU A 34 -10.23 13.98 0.38
CA GLU A 34 -9.70 15.16 1.05
C GLU A 34 -10.01 15.21 2.57
N PRO A 35 -11.26 14.96 3.03
CA PRO A 35 -11.55 14.98 4.46
C PRO A 35 -10.76 13.94 5.27
N ASP A 36 -10.70 12.70 4.80
CA ASP A 36 -10.01 11.63 5.51
C ASP A 36 -8.49 11.85 5.54
N VAL A 37 -7.93 12.42 4.47
CA VAL A 37 -6.50 12.77 4.40
C VAL A 37 -6.19 13.95 5.31
N ALA A 38 -7.09 14.94 5.40
CA ALA A 38 -6.94 16.05 6.34
C ALA A 38 -6.94 15.56 7.79
N GLU A 39 -7.92 14.72 8.18
CA GLU A 39 -7.96 14.11 9.53
C GLU A 39 -6.72 13.28 9.81
N LEU A 40 -6.23 12.49 8.84
CA LEU A 40 -5.00 11.73 8.98
C LEU A 40 -3.80 12.64 9.20
N SER A 41 -3.71 13.75 8.46
CA SER A 41 -2.65 14.76 8.60
C SER A 41 -2.66 15.40 9.98
N ASP A 42 -3.84 15.78 10.48
CA ASP A 42 -4.00 16.38 11.79
C ASP A 42 -3.57 15.41 12.90
N ARG A 43 -3.99 14.15 12.84
CA ARG A 43 -3.58 13.13 13.82
C ARG A 43 -2.08 12.83 13.77
N LEU A 44 -1.47 12.83 12.59
CA LEU A 44 -0.03 12.68 12.48
C LEU A 44 0.72 13.90 13.04
N SER A 45 0.21 15.10 12.83
CA SER A 45 0.81 16.33 13.36
C SER A 45 0.86 16.32 14.89
N VAL A 46 -0.20 15.84 15.54
CA VAL A 46 -0.25 15.67 17.00
C VAL A 46 0.86 14.73 17.51
N LEU A 47 1.19 13.67 16.77
CA LEU A 47 2.27 12.74 17.17
C LEU A 47 3.65 13.39 17.18
N PHE A 48 3.83 14.48 16.44
CA PHE A 48 5.09 15.21 16.33
C PHE A 48 5.04 16.57 17.02
N ASP A 49 3.90 16.94 17.61
CA ASP A 49 3.73 18.20 18.34
C ASP A 49 4.68 18.25 19.54
N GLY A 50 5.40 19.38 19.68
CA GLY A 50 6.44 19.54 20.70
C GLY A 50 7.74 18.77 20.45
N SER A 51 7.87 18.04 19.34
CA SER A 51 9.12 17.39 18.94
C SER A 51 10.06 18.40 18.27
N PRO A 52 11.41 18.31 18.49
CA PRO A 52 12.40 19.07 17.71
C PRO A 52 12.39 18.70 16.21
N LEU A 53 11.49 17.80 15.82
CA LEU A 53 11.26 17.35 14.46
C LEU A 53 10.24 18.23 13.70
N LEU A 54 9.82 19.38 14.25
CA LEU A 54 8.83 20.29 13.63
C LEU A 54 9.22 20.82 12.25
N ASP A 55 10.51 20.82 11.91
CA ASP A 55 11.01 21.23 10.59
C ASP A 55 11.14 20.06 9.60
N ILE A 56 10.57 18.88 9.92
CA ILE A 56 10.66 17.72 9.04
C ILE A 56 9.75 17.91 7.84
N GLN A 57 10.34 17.90 6.67
CA GLN A 57 9.63 17.81 5.44
C GLN A 57 9.28 16.34 5.15
N PHE A 58 7.97 16.02 5.09
CA PHE A 58 7.52 14.68 4.76
C PHE A 58 7.48 14.48 3.25
N TYR A 59 8.00 13.33 2.82
CA TYR A 59 7.93 12.88 1.44
C TYR A 59 7.26 11.52 1.37
N LEU A 60 6.38 11.34 0.40
CA LEU A 60 5.85 10.03 0.10
C LEU A 60 6.94 9.16 -0.52
N TYR A 61 7.32 8.10 0.17
CA TYR A 61 8.30 7.13 -0.30
C TYR A 61 7.65 5.90 -0.91
N ARG A 62 6.49 5.50 -0.37
CA ARG A 62 5.72 4.36 -0.81
C ARG A 62 4.23 4.59 -0.54
N ILE A 63 3.40 4.22 -1.48
CA ILE A 63 1.94 4.20 -1.35
C ILE A 63 1.45 2.83 -1.77
N ASP A 64 0.69 2.17 -0.91
CA ASP A 64 0.03 0.90 -1.21
C ASP A 64 -1.45 1.17 -1.51
N LEU A 65 -1.85 1.04 -2.77
CA LEU A 65 -3.23 1.15 -3.22
C LEU A 65 -3.85 -0.23 -3.23
N CYS A 66 -5.01 -0.38 -2.60
CA CYS A 66 -5.66 -1.67 -2.42
C CYS A 66 -7.05 -1.68 -3.07
N GLN A 67 -7.40 -2.83 -3.65
CA GLN A 67 -8.73 -3.11 -4.13
C GLN A 67 -9.15 -4.52 -3.70
N ASP A 68 -10.37 -4.63 -3.18
CA ASP A 68 -10.97 -5.90 -2.78
C ASP A 68 -12.00 -6.37 -3.81
N HIS A 69 -11.89 -7.64 -4.18
CA HIS A 69 -12.84 -8.32 -5.03
C HIS A 69 -13.48 -9.48 -4.27
N ILE A 70 -14.78 -9.41 -4.08
CA ILE A 70 -15.53 -10.52 -3.49
C ILE A 70 -15.72 -11.59 -4.56
N VAL A 71 -15.24 -12.80 -4.30
CA VAL A 71 -15.33 -13.95 -5.19
C VAL A 71 -16.06 -15.09 -4.51
N GLU A 72 -16.67 -15.98 -5.30
CA GLU A 72 -17.57 -17.03 -4.79
C GLU A 72 -16.89 -18.00 -3.81
N ASN A 73 -15.62 -18.34 -4.06
CA ASN A 73 -14.90 -19.31 -3.23
C ASN A 73 -13.37 -19.23 -3.40
N GLY A 74 -12.65 -19.99 -2.58
CA GLY A 74 -11.18 -19.99 -2.58
C GLY A 74 -10.54 -20.58 -3.83
N ASN A 75 -11.23 -21.45 -4.58
CA ASN A 75 -10.70 -22.00 -5.82
C ASN A 75 -10.58 -20.91 -6.89
N ILE A 76 -11.52 -19.97 -6.92
CA ILE A 76 -11.46 -18.81 -7.83
C ILE A 76 -10.28 -17.92 -7.45
N VAL A 77 -10.06 -17.66 -6.16
CA VAL A 77 -8.87 -16.91 -5.71
C VAL A 77 -7.59 -17.60 -6.19
N ALA A 78 -7.48 -18.90 -5.96
CA ALA A 78 -6.30 -19.69 -6.36
C ALA A 78 -6.06 -19.63 -7.88
N GLU A 79 -7.12 -19.66 -8.68
CA GLU A 79 -7.02 -19.56 -10.14
C GLU A 79 -6.53 -18.18 -10.59
N TYR A 80 -7.07 -17.09 -10.04
CA TYR A 80 -6.57 -15.75 -10.31
C TYR A 80 -5.07 -15.60 -9.94
N ILE A 81 -4.68 -16.11 -8.78
CA ILE A 81 -3.28 -16.09 -8.35
C ILE A 81 -2.41 -16.89 -9.32
N ARG A 82 -2.87 -18.06 -9.79
CA ARG A 82 -2.18 -18.87 -10.78
C ARG A 82 -2.01 -18.13 -12.11
N LEU A 83 -3.05 -17.45 -12.59
CA LEU A 83 -3.01 -16.65 -13.82
C LEU A 83 -2.03 -15.48 -13.68
N LEU A 84 -2.06 -14.78 -12.55
CA LEU A 84 -1.10 -13.73 -12.25
C LEU A 84 0.35 -14.23 -12.23
N LYS A 85 0.62 -15.44 -11.73
CA LYS A 85 1.95 -16.05 -11.78
C LYS A 85 2.42 -16.33 -13.20
N LYS A 86 1.53 -16.75 -14.09
CA LYS A 86 1.85 -17.11 -15.48
C LYS A 86 2.04 -15.91 -16.42
N GLY A 87 1.27 -14.86 -16.23
CA GLY A 87 1.22 -13.71 -17.15
C GLY A 87 2.34 -12.67 -16.91
N ALA A 88 3.50 -13.05 -16.37
CA ALA A 88 4.62 -12.11 -16.19
C ALA A 88 5.30 -11.83 -17.53
N SER A 89 5.42 -10.56 -17.90
CA SER A 89 6.36 -10.13 -18.93
C SER A 89 7.79 -10.06 -18.34
N ASP A 90 8.80 -10.03 -19.20
CA ASP A 90 10.23 -9.99 -18.79
C ASP A 90 10.59 -8.80 -17.90
N GLN A 91 9.74 -7.77 -17.86
CA GLN A 91 9.93 -6.60 -17.01
C GLN A 91 9.53 -6.80 -15.53
N TRP A 92 8.88 -7.93 -15.21
CA TRP A 92 8.39 -8.22 -13.88
C TRP A 92 9.09 -9.42 -13.28
N GLN A 93 9.63 -9.25 -12.09
CA GLN A 93 10.14 -10.36 -11.30
C GLN A 93 9.03 -10.91 -10.42
N ILE A 94 8.81 -12.22 -10.48
CA ILE A 94 7.92 -12.90 -9.53
C ILE A 94 8.71 -13.15 -8.26
N VAL A 95 8.23 -12.59 -7.16
CA VAL A 95 8.77 -12.88 -5.83
C VAL A 95 7.88 -13.91 -5.18
N ASN A 96 8.35 -15.13 -5.09
CA ASN A 96 7.63 -16.19 -4.39
C ASN A 96 7.78 -16.00 -2.88
N PHE A 97 6.67 -15.82 -2.17
CA PHE A 97 6.62 -15.97 -0.73
C PHE A 97 6.35 -17.44 -0.42
N GLY A 98 7.36 -18.13 0.05
CA GLY A 98 7.23 -19.57 0.34
C GLY A 98 7.37 -20.45 -0.91
N ASN A 99 6.89 -21.69 -0.82
CA ASN A 99 6.97 -22.67 -1.89
C ASN A 99 6.24 -22.21 -3.15
N GLU A 100 6.70 -22.62 -4.33
CA GLU A 100 6.06 -22.40 -5.64
C GLU A 100 4.56 -22.80 -5.66
N GLN A 101 4.14 -23.62 -4.70
CA GLN A 101 2.78 -24.12 -4.51
C GLN A 101 1.87 -23.18 -3.71
N ASP A 102 2.33 -22.01 -3.26
CA ASP A 102 1.46 -21.06 -2.56
C ASP A 102 0.30 -20.64 -3.47
N LYS A 103 -0.89 -21.17 -3.16
CA LYS A 103 -2.13 -20.90 -3.88
C LYS A 103 -2.83 -19.63 -3.37
N HIS A 104 -2.31 -19.03 -2.33
CA HIS A 104 -2.98 -17.96 -1.59
C HIS A 104 -2.39 -16.59 -1.84
N SER A 105 -1.21 -16.50 -2.47
CA SER A 105 -0.59 -15.22 -2.78
C SER A 105 0.31 -15.23 -4.02
N CYS A 106 0.45 -14.06 -4.62
CA CYS A 106 1.41 -13.78 -5.68
C CYS A 106 1.93 -12.36 -5.51
N ARG A 107 3.24 -12.18 -5.68
CA ARG A 107 3.86 -10.86 -5.73
C ARG A 107 4.71 -10.73 -6.97
N ARG A 108 4.57 -9.58 -7.63
CA ARG A 108 5.40 -9.17 -8.75
C ARG A 108 6.02 -7.82 -8.44
N VAL A 109 7.26 -7.64 -8.83
CA VAL A 109 8.02 -6.41 -8.55
C VAL A 109 8.74 -5.98 -9.81
N ASN A 110 8.75 -4.69 -10.05
CA ASN A 110 9.69 -4.01 -10.93
C ASN A 110 10.28 -2.78 -10.23
N THR A 111 11.03 -1.96 -10.92
CA THR A 111 11.70 -0.79 -10.33
C THR A 111 10.75 0.29 -9.81
N ARG A 112 9.51 0.33 -10.32
CA ARG A 112 8.52 1.39 -10.02
C ARG A 112 7.37 0.90 -9.16
N TYR A 113 6.98 -0.37 -9.35
CA TYR A 113 5.74 -0.91 -8.80
C TYR A 113 5.97 -2.29 -8.18
N GLN A 114 5.16 -2.58 -7.18
CA GLN A 114 4.99 -3.93 -6.67
C GLN A 114 3.50 -4.25 -6.71
N VAL A 115 3.13 -5.35 -7.33
CA VAL A 115 1.75 -5.86 -7.33
C VAL A 115 1.71 -7.11 -6.47
N THR A 116 0.81 -7.11 -5.48
CA THR A 116 0.56 -8.27 -4.63
C THR A 116 -0.92 -8.63 -4.71
N ALA A 117 -1.22 -9.88 -5.02
CA ALA A 117 -2.57 -10.41 -4.97
C ALA A 117 -2.62 -11.56 -3.98
N TYR A 118 -3.65 -11.60 -3.12
CA TYR A 118 -3.76 -12.64 -2.10
C TYR A 118 -5.20 -12.83 -1.59
N ASP A 119 -5.43 -14.03 -1.01
CA ASP A 119 -6.64 -14.32 -0.26
C ASP A 119 -6.59 -13.59 1.09
N LYS A 120 -7.40 -12.55 1.24
CA LYS A 120 -7.41 -11.72 2.46
C LYS A 120 -7.86 -12.50 3.69
N LEU A 121 -8.86 -13.37 3.55
CA LEU A 121 -9.36 -14.14 4.68
C LEU A 121 -8.34 -15.19 5.13
N TYR A 122 -7.68 -15.87 4.19
CA TYR A 122 -6.56 -16.77 4.51
C TYR A 122 -5.41 -16.04 5.23
N GLN A 123 -5.12 -14.80 4.82
CA GLN A 123 -4.11 -13.98 5.49
C GLN A 123 -4.49 -13.66 6.95
N LEU A 124 -5.77 -13.36 7.21
CA LEU A 124 -6.26 -13.07 8.56
C LEU A 124 -6.18 -14.33 9.44
N ASP A 125 -6.63 -15.47 8.92
CA ASP A 125 -6.55 -16.77 9.60
C ASP A 125 -5.09 -17.10 9.99
N ASN A 126 -4.15 -16.95 9.08
CA ASN A 126 -2.72 -17.19 9.35
C ASN A 126 -2.11 -16.24 10.38
N ARG A 127 -2.70 -15.08 10.58
CA ARG A 127 -2.26 -14.11 11.60
C ARG A 127 -3.01 -14.26 12.92
N ASN A 128 -3.87 -15.26 13.05
CA ASN A 128 -4.76 -15.46 14.20
C ASN A 128 -5.61 -14.22 14.51
N ILE A 129 -5.98 -13.46 13.48
CA ILE A 129 -6.88 -12.31 13.63
C ILE A 129 -8.30 -12.85 13.55
N GLN A 130 -9.00 -12.80 14.67
CA GLN A 130 -10.41 -13.18 14.72
C GLN A 130 -11.23 -12.19 13.91
N PHE A 131 -11.94 -12.72 12.93
CA PHE A 131 -12.83 -11.95 12.07
C PHE A 131 -14.01 -12.84 11.67
N GLU A 132 -15.22 -12.38 11.98
CA GLU A 132 -16.44 -13.11 11.62
C GLU A 132 -16.78 -12.83 10.15
N TRP A 133 -16.65 -13.85 9.33
CA TRP A 133 -17.05 -13.82 7.92
C TRP A 133 -18.06 -14.93 7.67
N PHE A 134 -19.34 -14.58 7.59
CA PHE A 134 -20.45 -15.53 7.51
C PHE A 134 -20.73 -16.07 6.11
N SER A 135 -19.96 -15.66 5.13
CA SER A 135 -20.14 -16.07 3.73
C SER A 135 -19.14 -17.15 3.33
N LYS A 136 -19.53 -18.04 2.40
CA LYS A 136 -18.59 -18.92 1.68
C LYS A 136 -17.70 -18.16 0.70
N GLN A 137 -18.07 -16.92 0.39
CA GLN A 137 -17.30 -16.04 -0.47
C GLN A 137 -15.93 -15.75 0.15
N ARG A 138 -14.99 -15.41 -0.71
CA ARG A 138 -13.62 -15.02 -0.32
C ARG A 138 -13.34 -13.62 -0.81
N ILE A 139 -12.29 -13.03 -0.27
CA ILE A 139 -11.82 -11.71 -0.68
C ILE A 139 -10.46 -11.87 -1.36
N LEU A 140 -10.45 -11.66 -2.67
CA LEU A 140 -9.20 -11.47 -3.41
C LEU A 140 -8.80 -10.00 -3.27
N ARG A 141 -7.75 -9.72 -2.50
CA ARG A 141 -7.17 -8.39 -2.40
C ARG A 141 -6.03 -8.23 -3.38
N VAL A 142 -6.09 -7.16 -4.15
CA VAL A 142 -5.01 -6.73 -5.03
C VAL A 142 -4.42 -5.44 -4.47
N GLU A 143 -3.13 -5.44 -4.21
CA GLU A 143 -2.38 -4.28 -3.73
C GLU A 143 -1.36 -3.86 -4.79
N VAL A 144 -1.35 -2.59 -5.13
CA VAL A 144 -0.33 -1.99 -5.98
C VAL A 144 0.48 -1.01 -5.13
N ALA A 145 1.71 -1.36 -4.85
CA ALA A 145 2.64 -0.45 -4.19
C ALA A 145 3.35 0.41 -5.23
N LEU A 146 3.17 1.71 -5.12
CA LEU A 146 3.99 2.70 -5.81
C LEU A 146 5.28 2.88 -5.00
N LEU A 147 6.40 2.49 -5.57
CA LEU A 147 7.72 2.73 -4.98
C LEU A 147 8.15 4.17 -5.28
N SER A 148 9.22 4.65 -4.65
CA SER A 148 9.68 6.04 -4.81
C SER A 148 9.84 6.47 -6.28
N MET A 149 10.40 5.61 -7.13
CA MET A 149 10.49 5.88 -8.58
C MET A 149 9.12 5.88 -9.27
N GLY A 150 8.17 5.06 -8.80
CA GLY A 150 6.80 5.05 -9.28
C GLY A 150 6.05 6.31 -8.89
N ILE A 151 6.19 6.76 -7.65
CA ILE A 151 5.61 8.01 -7.16
C ILE A 151 6.15 9.20 -7.96
N CYS A 152 7.46 9.30 -8.14
CA CYS A 152 8.10 10.35 -8.93
C CYS A 152 7.57 10.35 -10.38
N HIS A 153 7.50 9.18 -11.02
CA HIS A 153 6.98 9.05 -12.38
C HIS A 153 5.51 9.52 -12.48
N MET A 154 4.67 9.10 -11.55
CA MET A 154 3.25 9.48 -11.54
C MET A 154 3.06 10.95 -11.20
N SER A 155 3.81 11.48 -10.23
CA SER A 155 3.78 12.90 -9.88
C SER A 155 4.17 13.78 -11.07
N ASN A 156 5.19 13.41 -11.82
CA ASN A 156 5.59 14.12 -13.05
C ASN A 156 4.50 14.03 -14.12
N LYS A 157 3.90 12.84 -14.31
CA LYS A 157 2.84 12.62 -15.30
C LYS A 157 1.59 13.45 -15.03
N PHE A 158 1.26 13.68 -13.75
CA PHE A 158 0.08 14.42 -13.32
C PHE A 158 0.41 15.83 -12.82
N HIS A 159 1.65 16.31 -12.97
CA HIS A 159 2.09 17.63 -12.54
C HIS A 159 1.92 17.91 -11.02
N LEU A 160 2.11 16.89 -10.19
CA LEU A 160 1.93 16.94 -8.73
C LEU A 160 3.21 17.28 -7.96
N SER A 161 4.28 17.71 -8.63
CA SER A 161 5.61 17.91 -8.01
C SER A 161 5.63 18.97 -6.92
N ASN A 162 4.70 19.93 -6.95
CA ASN A 162 4.59 21.02 -5.99
C ASN A 162 3.51 20.80 -4.92
N ASP A 163 2.80 19.67 -4.98
CA ASP A 163 1.73 19.37 -4.05
C ASP A 163 2.30 18.89 -2.71
N THR A 164 1.56 19.17 -1.63
CA THR A 164 1.84 18.55 -0.33
C THR A 164 1.66 17.03 -0.44
N TRP A 165 2.28 16.27 0.48
CA TRP A 165 2.16 14.82 0.49
C TRP A 165 0.69 14.34 0.57
N GLY A 166 -0.16 15.07 1.28
CA GLY A 166 -1.59 14.76 1.37
C GLY A 166 -2.31 14.92 0.04
N MET A 167 -2.08 16.03 -0.66
CA MET A 167 -2.64 16.26 -2.00
C MET A 167 -2.12 15.22 -3.00
N GLN A 168 -0.84 14.91 -2.97
CA GLN A 168 -0.27 13.84 -3.80
C GLN A 168 -0.96 12.49 -3.52
N LEU A 169 -1.22 12.16 -2.26
CA LEU A 169 -1.92 10.94 -1.87
C LEU A 169 -3.33 10.87 -2.45
N VAL A 170 -4.12 11.95 -2.32
CA VAL A 170 -5.47 12.04 -2.89
C VAL A 170 -5.45 11.85 -4.41
N HIS A 171 -4.61 12.59 -5.11
CA HIS A 171 -4.51 12.52 -6.56
C HIS A 171 -4.05 11.13 -7.05
N LEU A 172 -3.04 10.54 -6.41
CA LEU A 172 -2.55 9.23 -6.79
C LEU A 172 -3.57 8.12 -6.51
N ALA A 173 -4.36 8.24 -5.44
CA ALA A 173 -5.42 7.30 -5.14
C ALA A 173 -6.56 7.38 -6.17
N GLN A 174 -6.97 8.58 -6.57
CA GLN A 174 -8.01 8.80 -7.60
C GLN A 174 -7.61 8.23 -8.97
N HIS A 175 -6.33 8.23 -9.28
CA HIS A 175 -5.80 7.72 -10.54
C HIS A 175 -5.25 6.29 -10.45
N GLY A 176 -5.14 5.72 -9.25
CA GLY A 176 -4.56 4.40 -9.00
C GLY A 176 -5.26 3.27 -9.74
N GLY A 177 -6.59 3.34 -9.90
CA GLY A 177 -7.35 2.38 -10.69
C GLY A 177 -7.01 2.33 -12.19
N LYS A 178 -6.21 3.28 -12.69
CA LYS A 178 -5.73 3.32 -14.08
C LYS A 178 -4.31 2.76 -14.24
N ILE A 179 -3.71 2.30 -13.15
CA ILE A 179 -2.31 1.81 -13.11
C ILE A 179 -2.26 0.28 -13.23
N VAL A 180 -3.37 -0.39 -12.96
CA VAL A 180 -3.51 -1.86 -12.98
C VAL A 180 -4.01 -2.35 -14.33
#